data_4c02e70550a7aa12f6d1a80efd0e6c6f
#
_entry.id   4c02e70550a7aa12f6d1a80efd0e6c6f
#
_cell.length_a   1.000
_cell.length_b   1.000
_cell.length_c   1.000
_cell.angle_alpha   90.00
_cell.angle_beta   90.00
_cell.angle_gamma   90.00
#
_symmetry.space_group_name_H-M   'P 1'
#
loop_
_entity.id
_entity.type
_entity.pdbx_description
1 polymer ?
#
loop_
_entity_poly.entity_id
_entity_poly.type
_entity_poly.pdbx_seq_one_letter_code
_entity_poly.pdbx_strand_id
1 'polypeptide(L)'
;MNKEKLRALLAIPAVITVGWGFAVAGNSGRGMDWISSPFACAVLLAFCLQWVAFVPAYLGRTERYFDIVGSATYILATAMLLIRSEGLDTRSVILGLMIFIWALRLGSFLFVRIHKAGKDGRFDVIKNCFVRFLAAWTLQGLWITFTAAAAWTAIASNYKEPFGWYAAIGILIWLVGIAIEVVADRQKSQFKANPENKDKFIRVGLWSLSRHPNYFGEILLWSGVAVIAIPVLQGWQWIVLS
;
A
#
# COMPACT_ATOMS: atom_id res chain seq x y z
N MET A 1 -18.93 -9.14 -25.87
CA MET A 1 -18.15 -8.95 -24.61
C MET A 1 -18.83 -7.84 -23.80
N ASN A 2 -19.13 -8.07 -22.51
CA ASN A 2 -19.77 -7.05 -21.65
C ASN A 2 -18.80 -5.86 -21.45
N LYS A 3 -19.33 -4.61 -21.41
CA LYS A 3 -18.55 -3.37 -21.21
C LYS A 3 -17.60 -3.44 -20.01
N GLU A 4 -18.00 -4.07 -18.92
CA GLU A 4 -17.17 -4.22 -17.73
C GLU A 4 -15.97 -5.16 -17.93
N LYS A 5 -16.15 -6.25 -18.69
CA LYS A 5 -15.02 -7.14 -19.06
C LYS A 5 -14.03 -6.42 -19.97
N LEU A 6 -14.52 -5.63 -20.91
CA LEU A 6 -13.67 -4.82 -21.78
C LEU A 6 -12.86 -3.80 -20.99
N ARG A 7 -13.50 -3.06 -20.06
CA ARG A 7 -12.82 -2.11 -19.18
C ARG A 7 -11.71 -2.79 -18.34
N ALA A 8 -12.01 -3.94 -17.75
CA ALA A 8 -11.02 -4.69 -16.97
C ALA A 8 -9.85 -5.18 -17.85
N LEU A 9 -10.12 -5.64 -19.07
CA LEU A 9 -9.10 -6.07 -20.03
C LEU A 9 -8.16 -4.92 -20.43
N LEU A 10 -8.70 -3.72 -20.63
CA LEU A 10 -7.90 -2.53 -20.94
C LEU A 10 -7.17 -1.96 -19.72
N ALA A 11 -7.74 -2.13 -18.52
CA ALA A 11 -7.14 -1.64 -17.28
C ALA A 11 -5.84 -2.40 -16.93
N ILE A 12 -5.77 -3.72 -17.16
CA ILE A 12 -4.59 -4.52 -16.81
C ILE A 12 -3.31 -3.99 -17.47
N PRO A 13 -3.22 -3.87 -18.82
CA PRO A 13 -2.03 -3.35 -19.46
C PRO A 13 -1.74 -1.88 -19.07
N ALA A 14 -2.77 -1.04 -18.91
CA ALA A 14 -2.61 0.33 -18.46
C ALA A 14 -1.96 0.40 -17.07
N VAL A 15 -2.46 -0.40 -16.12
CA VAL A 15 -1.93 -0.49 -14.75
C VAL A 15 -0.47 -0.98 -14.75
N ILE A 16 -0.14 -1.98 -15.57
CA ILE A 16 1.22 -2.50 -15.71
C ILE A 16 2.14 -1.42 -16.31
N THR A 17 1.69 -0.71 -17.35
CA THR A 17 2.47 0.37 -17.99
C THR A 17 2.76 1.51 -16.99
N VAL A 18 1.77 1.89 -16.18
CA VAL A 18 1.97 2.90 -15.14
C VAL A 18 2.96 2.41 -14.08
N GLY A 19 2.82 1.17 -13.58
CA GLY A 19 3.76 0.57 -12.63
C GLY A 19 5.18 0.50 -13.18
N TRP A 20 5.33 0.16 -14.46
CA TRP A 20 6.60 0.20 -15.17
C TRP A 20 7.17 1.62 -15.25
N GLY A 21 6.35 2.62 -15.62
CA GLY A 21 6.75 4.02 -15.62
C GLY A 21 7.30 4.50 -14.28
N PHE A 22 6.66 4.10 -13.19
CA PHE A 22 7.15 4.34 -11.83
C PHE A 22 8.48 3.65 -11.55
N ALA A 23 8.64 2.39 -11.96
CA ALA A 23 9.90 1.65 -11.80
C ALA A 23 11.07 2.35 -12.53
N VAL A 24 10.83 2.87 -13.73
CA VAL A 24 11.81 3.62 -14.52
C VAL A 24 12.12 4.97 -13.86
N ALA A 25 11.09 5.73 -13.47
CA ALA A 25 11.24 7.05 -12.87
C ALA A 25 11.95 7.00 -11.51
N GLY A 26 11.59 6.04 -10.65
CA GLY A 26 12.22 5.84 -9.35
C GLY A 26 13.69 5.41 -9.44
N ASN A 27 14.13 4.92 -10.60
CA ASN A 27 15.52 4.59 -10.86
C ASN A 27 16.34 5.76 -11.47
N SER A 28 15.79 6.97 -11.49
CA SER A 28 16.45 8.16 -12.06
C SER A 28 17.85 8.36 -11.48
N GLY A 29 18.84 8.61 -12.36
CA GLY A 29 20.24 8.80 -11.97
C GLY A 29 21.08 7.53 -11.85
N ARG A 30 20.50 6.35 -12.01
CA ARG A 30 21.22 5.07 -12.17
C ARG A 30 21.14 4.66 -13.65
N GLY A 31 22.23 4.17 -14.23
CA GLY A 31 22.27 3.75 -15.63
C GLY A 31 21.15 2.77 -16.03
N MET A 32 21.14 2.35 -17.31
CA MET A 32 20.04 1.56 -17.91
C MET A 32 19.73 0.19 -17.27
N ASP A 33 20.47 -0.26 -16.28
CA ASP A 33 20.25 -1.55 -15.59
C ASP A 33 19.11 -1.47 -14.54
N TRP A 34 17.93 -1.03 -15.01
CA TRP A 34 16.74 -0.92 -14.18
C TRP A 34 16.31 -2.26 -13.55
N ILE A 35 16.61 -3.42 -14.19
CA ILE A 35 16.32 -4.76 -13.67
C ILE A 35 17.12 -5.05 -12.39
N SER A 36 18.34 -4.52 -12.27
CA SER A 36 19.18 -4.68 -11.09
C SER A 36 18.86 -3.67 -9.99
N SER A 37 18.10 -2.62 -10.32
CA SER A 37 17.69 -1.60 -9.35
C SER A 37 16.84 -2.19 -8.23
N PRO A 38 17.21 -1.97 -6.95
CA PRO A 38 16.41 -2.44 -5.82
C PRO A 38 14.96 -1.96 -5.87
N PHE A 39 14.73 -0.70 -6.26
CA PHE A 39 13.37 -0.14 -6.39
C PHE A 39 12.55 -0.84 -7.47
N ALA A 40 13.11 -1.04 -8.68
CA ALA A 40 12.41 -1.75 -9.75
C ALA A 40 12.11 -3.21 -9.36
N CYS A 41 13.03 -3.86 -8.66
CA CYS A 41 12.79 -5.21 -8.10
C CYS A 41 11.63 -5.21 -7.09
N ALA A 42 11.47 -4.17 -6.25
CA ALA A 42 10.37 -4.08 -5.31
C ALA A 42 9.01 -3.93 -6.03
N VAL A 43 8.98 -3.08 -7.08
CA VAL A 43 7.79 -2.94 -7.93
C VAL A 43 7.45 -4.27 -8.61
N LEU A 44 8.41 -4.93 -9.24
CA LEU A 44 8.20 -6.24 -9.86
C LEU A 44 7.70 -7.27 -8.85
N LEU A 45 8.32 -7.35 -7.68
CA LEU A 45 7.92 -8.26 -6.62
C LEU A 45 6.47 -7.98 -6.17
N ALA A 46 6.07 -6.70 -6.08
CA ALA A 46 4.71 -6.34 -5.73
C ALA A 46 3.70 -6.93 -6.71
N PHE A 47 3.91 -6.79 -8.02
CA PHE A 47 3.03 -7.38 -9.03
C PHE A 47 3.09 -8.92 -9.03
N CYS A 48 4.26 -9.51 -8.97
CA CYS A 48 4.43 -10.97 -8.98
C CYS A 48 3.71 -11.63 -7.79
N LEU A 49 3.83 -11.09 -6.58
CA LEU A 49 3.13 -11.64 -5.42
C LEU A 49 1.62 -11.59 -5.57
N GLN A 50 1.08 -10.51 -6.14
CA GLN A 50 -0.35 -10.41 -6.42
C GLN A 50 -0.80 -11.44 -7.44
N TRP A 51 -0.05 -11.64 -8.53
CA TRP A 51 -0.42 -12.60 -9.56
C TRP A 51 -0.27 -14.05 -9.10
N VAL A 52 0.76 -14.37 -8.33
CA VAL A 52 0.92 -15.70 -7.73
C VAL A 52 -0.25 -16.01 -6.78
N ALA A 53 -0.61 -15.06 -5.91
CA ALA A 53 -1.72 -15.24 -4.98
C ALA A 53 -3.10 -15.24 -5.67
N PHE A 54 -3.24 -14.53 -6.79
CA PHE A 54 -4.45 -14.55 -7.61
C PHE A 54 -4.82 -15.96 -8.07
N VAL A 55 -3.84 -16.80 -8.44
CA VAL A 55 -4.12 -18.14 -8.99
C VAL A 55 -4.96 -19.00 -8.03
N PRO A 56 -4.50 -19.27 -6.79
CA PRO A 56 -5.32 -20.05 -5.85
C PRO A 56 -6.60 -19.33 -5.44
N ALA A 57 -6.58 -17.98 -5.35
CA ALA A 57 -7.78 -17.20 -5.04
C ALA A 57 -8.86 -17.33 -6.12
N TYR A 58 -8.48 -17.32 -7.40
CA TYR A 58 -9.40 -17.51 -8.52
C TYR A 58 -9.94 -18.94 -8.59
N LEU A 59 -9.07 -19.94 -8.42
CA LEU A 59 -9.48 -21.34 -8.41
C LEU A 59 -10.44 -21.65 -7.26
N GLY A 60 -10.16 -21.12 -6.08
CA GLY A 60 -11.02 -21.23 -4.89
C GLY A 60 -12.19 -20.25 -4.84
N ARG A 61 -12.32 -19.35 -5.83
CA ARG A 61 -13.34 -18.26 -5.87
C ARG A 61 -13.45 -17.51 -4.55
N THR A 62 -12.30 -17.16 -3.95
CA THR A 62 -12.20 -16.53 -2.64
C THR A 62 -11.40 -15.25 -2.67
N GLU A 63 -11.86 -14.25 -1.94
CA GLU A 63 -11.17 -13.00 -1.72
C GLU A 63 -10.54 -12.89 -0.32
N ARG A 64 -10.70 -13.92 0.52
CA ARG A 64 -10.33 -13.87 1.95
C ARG A 64 -8.87 -13.50 2.21
N TYR A 65 -8.00 -13.83 1.25
CA TYR A 65 -6.57 -13.57 1.36
C TYR A 65 -6.11 -12.27 0.70
N PHE A 66 -7.02 -11.54 0.03
CA PHE A 66 -6.68 -10.33 -0.72
C PHE A 66 -5.95 -9.29 0.14
N ASP A 67 -6.55 -8.90 1.25
CA ASP A 67 -6.00 -7.87 2.13
C ASP A 67 -4.69 -8.33 2.82
N ILE A 68 -4.60 -9.60 3.26
CA ILE A 68 -3.39 -10.10 3.92
C ILE A 68 -2.22 -10.26 2.95
N VAL A 69 -2.48 -10.65 1.72
CA VAL A 69 -1.44 -10.71 0.67
C VAL A 69 -0.94 -9.30 0.35
N GLY A 70 -1.83 -8.30 0.31
CA GLY A 70 -1.45 -6.90 0.18
C GLY A 70 -0.48 -6.47 1.28
N SER A 71 -0.84 -6.73 2.54
CA SER A 71 0.01 -6.41 3.70
C SER A 71 1.35 -7.17 3.68
N ALA A 72 1.33 -8.46 3.37
CA ALA A 72 2.54 -9.26 3.22
C ALA A 72 3.45 -8.72 2.10
N THR A 73 2.87 -8.20 1.02
CA THR A 73 3.62 -7.62 -0.09
C THR A 73 4.37 -6.37 0.34
N TYR A 74 3.75 -5.46 1.12
CA TYR A 74 4.46 -4.32 1.71
C TYR A 74 5.67 -4.77 2.53
N ILE A 75 5.49 -5.77 3.38
CA ILE A 75 6.54 -6.28 4.25
C ILE A 75 7.66 -6.92 3.43
N LEU A 76 7.35 -7.83 2.52
CA LEU A 76 8.34 -8.57 1.74
C LEU A 76 9.13 -7.67 0.80
N ALA A 77 8.46 -6.74 0.09
CA ALA A 77 9.13 -5.82 -0.80
C ALA A 77 10.02 -4.82 -0.05
N THR A 78 9.56 -4.31 1.09
CA THR A 78 10.37 -3.42 1.94
C THR A 78 11.55 -4.16 2.56
N ALA A 79 11.36 -5.39 3.05
CA ALA A 79 12.45 -6.22 3.58
C ALA A 79 13.51 -6.52 2.50
N MET A 80 13.08 -6.89 1.31
CA MET A 80 13.98 -7.11 0.17
C MET A 80 14.79 -5.85 -0.16
N LEU A 81 14.15 -4.68 -0.14
CA LEU A 81 14.85 -3.40 -0.35
C LEU A 81 15.90 -3.13 0.73
N LEU A 82 15.56 -3.31 2.01
CA LEU A 82 16.51 -3.13 3.12
C LEU A 82 17.69 -4.07 3.01
N ILE A 83 17.49 -5.31 2.57
CA ILE A 83 18.55 -6.31 2.40
C ILE A 83 19.44 -5.98 1.19
N ARG A 84 18.86 -5.48 0.10
CA ARG A 84 19.58 -5.22 -1.16
C ARG A 84 20.18 -3.82 -1.28
N SER A 85 19.76 -2.89 -0.44
CA SER A 85 20.28 -1.52 -0.49
C SER A 85 21.67 -1.43 0.11
N GLU A 86 22.61 -0.91 -0.65
CA GLU A 86 23.96 -0.63 -0.18
C GLU A 86 23.96 0.56 0.79
N GLY A 87 24.57 0.38 1.96
CA GLY A 87 24.71 1.46 2.94
C GLY A 87 23.38 1.89 3.59
N LEU A 88 22.76 0.98 4.35
CA LEU A 88 21.59 1.33 5.18
C LEU A 88 21.91 2.47 6.13
N ASP A 89 21.09 3.51 6.10
CA ASP A 89 21.13 4.63 7.02
C ASP A 89 19.93 4.63 7.97
N THR A 90 19.96 5.50 8.96
CA THR A 90 18.87 5.67 9.95
C THR A 90 17.52 5.93 9.27
N ARG A 91 17.50 6.70 8.17
CA ARG A 91 16.27 6.99 7.39
C ARG A 91 15.67 5.72 6.82
N SER A 92 16.50 4.89 6.17
CA SER A 92 16.07 3.62 5.57
C SER A 92 15.45 2.68 6.60
N VAL A 93 16.08 2.57 7.77
CA VAL A 93 15.58 1.73 8.87
C VAL A 93 14.25 2.26 9.41
N ILE A 94 14.14 3.57 9.66
CA ILE A 94 12.91 4.17 10.17
C ILE A 94 11.77 4.02 9.18
N LEU A 95 11.97 4.31 7.88
CA LEU A 95 10.96 4.11 6.85
C LEU A 95 10.51 2.66 6.76
N GLY A 96 11.44 1.72 6.82
CA GLY A 96 11.13 0.29 6.86
C GLY A 96 10.27 -0.09 8.06
N LEU A 97 10.63 0.37 9.26
CA LEU A 97 9.87 0.11 10.49
C LEU A 97 8.47 0.73 10.43
N MET A 98 8.32 1.95 9.90
CA MET A 98 7.02 2.59 9.74
C MET A 98 6.10 1.76 8.84
N ILE A 99 6.61 1.25 7.71
CA ILE A 99 5.86 0.38 6.81
C ILE A 99 5.51 -0.94 7.51
N PHE A 100 6.45 -1.58 8.20
CA PHE A 100 6.21 -2.85 8.89
C PHE A 100 5.14 -2.72 9.97
N ILE A 101 5.22 -1.69 10.82
CA ILE A 101 4.25 -1.45 11.88
C ILE A 101 2.85 -1.24 11.28
N TRP A 102 2.75 -0.38 10.26
CA TRP A 102 1.47 -0.11 9.61
C TRP A 102 0.90 -1.35 8.90
N ALA A 103 1.72 -2.06 8.10
CA ALA A 103 1.27 -3.22 7.34
C ALA A 103 0.88 -4.39 8.24
N LEU A 104 1.63 -4.67 9.32
CA LEU A 104 1.28 -5.69 10.30
C LEU A 104 -0.03 -5.36 11.02
N ARG A 105 -0.19 -4.10 11.44
CA ARG A 105 -1.41 -3.64 12.11
C ARG A 105 -2.62 -3.72 11.18
N LEU A 106 -2.52 -3.15 9.96
CA LEU A 106 -3.63 -3.14 9.01
C LEU A 106 -3.98 -4.55 8.55
N GLY A 107 -2.96 -5.35 8.19
CA GLY A 107 -3.17 -6.72 7.74
C GLY A 107 -3.84 -7.60 8.79
N SER A 108 -3.39 -7.53 10.04
CA SER A 108 -4.02 -8.28 11.14
C SER A 108 -5.47 -7.82 11.40
N PHE A 109 -5.72 -6.51 11.36
CA PHE A 109 -7.07 -5.95 11.51
C PHE A 109 -8.02 -6.43 10.40
N LEU A 110 -7.59 -6.34 9.14
CA LEU A 110 -8.40 -6.75 7.99
C LEU A 110 -8.60 -8.27 7.95
N PHE A 111 -7.58 -9.03 8.32
CA PHE A 111 -7.69 -10.49 8.42
C PHE A 111 -8.73 -10.92 9.46
N VAL A 112 -8.69 -10.36 10.66
CA VAL A 112 -9.71 -10.62 11.69
C VAL A 112 -11.10 -10.20 11.20
N ARG A 113 -11.20 -9.04 10.53
CA ARG A 113 -12.46 -8.53 9.99
C ARG A 113 -13.08 -9.49 8.98
N ILE A 114 -12.29 -9.97 7.99
CA ILE A 114 -12.81 -10.87 6.96
C ILE A 114 -13.21 -12.23 7.51
N HIS A 115 -12.47 -12.75 8.50
CA HIS A 115 -12.82 -14.00 9.16
C HIS A 115 -14.13 -13.90 9.93
N LYS A 116 -14.40 -12.77 10.62
CA LYS A 116 -15.67 -12.52 11.32
C LYS A 116 -16.82 -12.29 10.34
N ALA A 117 -16.59 -11.59 9.25
CA ALA A 117 -17.61 -11.28 8.24
C ALA A 117 -17.90 -12.46 7.28
N GLY A 118 -16.97 -13.42 7.16
CA GLY A 118 -17.05 -14.57 6.28
C GLY A 118 -16.74 -14.27 4.81
N LYS A 119 -17.10 -13.09 4.31
CA LYS A 119 -16.86 -12.63 2.93
C LYS A 119 -16.80 -11.12 2.82
N ASP A 120 -16.23 -10.62 1.70
CA ASP A 120 -16.32 -9.21 1.32
C ASP A 120 -17.23 -9.06 0.10
N GLY A 121 -18.41 -8.46 0.30
CA GLY A 121 -19.42 -8.32 -0.76
C GLY A 121 -18.94 -7.55 -1.99
N ARG A 122 -17.88 -6.74 -1.88
CA ARG A 122 -17.27 -6.04 -3.04
C ARG A 122 -16.78 -7.02 -4.10
N PHE A 123 -16.39 -8.22 -3.70
CA PHE A 123 -15.83 -9.25 -4.57
C PHE A 123 -16.86 -10.26 -5.10
N ASP A 124 -18.10 -10.27 -4.60
CA ASP A 124 -19.10 -11.31 -4.95
C ASP A 124 -19.33 -11.44 -6.46
N VAL A 125 -19.28 -10.32 -7.19
CA VAL A 125 -19.46 -10.33 -8.65
C VAL A 125 -18.13 -10.52 -9.40
N ILE A 126 -17.05 -9.88 -8.92
CA ILE A 126 -15.79 -9.83 -9.68
C ILE A 126 -14.99 -11.14 -9.59
N LYS A 127 -15.04 -11.87 -8.45
CA LYS A 127 -14.29 -13.12 -8.26
C LYS A 127 -14.73 -14.27 -9.16
N ASN A 128 -15.92 -14.18 -9.76
CA ASN A 128 -16.44 -15.16 -10.72
C ASN A 128 -16.00 -14.87 -12.16
N CYS A 129 -15.32 -13.75 -12.42
CA CYS A 129 -14.84 -13.37 -13.74
C CYS A 129 -13.32 -13.23 -13.72
N PHE A 130 -12.62 -14.10 -14.44
CA PHE A 130 -11.15 -14.14 -14.49
C PHE A 130 -10.54 -12.75 -14.69
N VAL A 131 -10.92 -12.05 -15.75
CA VAL A 131 -10.32 -10.75 -16.12
C VAL A 131 -10.60 -9.68 -15.07
N ARG A 132 -11.82 -9.62 -14.52
CA ARG A 132 -12.18 -8.62 -13.50
C ARG A 132 -11.45 -8.87 -12.19
N PHE A 133 -11.31 -10.14 -11.82
CA PHE A 133 -10.61 -10.48 -10.57
C PHE A 133 -9.11 -10.30 -10.72
N LEU A 134 -8.53 -10.69 -11.87
CA LEU A 134 -7.13 -10.39 -12.18
C LEU A 134 -6.85 -8.89 -12.18
N ALA A 135 -7.75 -8.07 -12.74
CA ALA A 135 -7.61 -6.62 -12.73
C ALA A 135 -7.57 -6.05 -11.30
N ALA A 136 -8.39 -6.59 -10.37
CA ALA A 136 -8.36 -6.17 -8.97
C ALA A 136 -7.01 -6.49 -8.30
N TRP A 137 -6.47 -7.69 -8.51
CA TRP A 137 -5.17 -8.09 -8.00
C TRP A 137 -4.02 -7.26 -8.62
N THR A 138 -4.08 -7.01 -9.93
CA THR A 138 -3.10 -6.16 -10.62
C THR A 138 -3.14 -4.73 -10.10
N LEU A 139 -4.34 -4.19 -9.88
CA LEU A 139 -4.52 -2.86 -9.30
C LEU A 139 -3.99 -2.77 -7.86
N GLN A 140 -4.10 -3.84 -7.06
CA GLN A 140 -3.50 -3.89 -5.73
C GLN A 140 -1.97 -3.79 -5.80
N GLY A 141 -1.33 -4.45 -6.76
CA GLY A 141 0.11 -4.31 -6.97
C GLY A 141 0.54 -2.87 -7.28
N LEU A 142 -0.23 -2.17 -8.13
CA LEU A 142 0.00 -0.76 -8.40
C LEU A 142 -0.25 0.12 -7.18
N TRP A 143 -1.33 -0.12 -6.43
CA TRP A 143 -1.64 0.62 -5.21
C TRP A 143 -0.51 0.52 -4.18
N ILE A 144 0.00 -0.69 -3.95
CA ILE A 144 1.15 -0.94 -3.07
C ILE A 144 2.38 -0.16 -3.54
N THR A 145 2.64 -0.19 -4.86
CA THR A 145 3.74 0.56 -5.46
C THR A 145 3.60 2.06 -5.21
N PHE A 146 2.42 2.65 -5.45
CA PHE A 146 2.19 4.08 -5.27
C PHE A 146 2.35 4.52 -3.83
N THR A 147 1.71 3.84 -2.92
CA THR A 147 1.72 4.24 -1.50
C THR A 147 3.11 4.08 -0.87
N ALA A 148 3.87 3.05 -1.24
CA ALA A 148 5.21 2.82 -0.70
C ALA A 148 6.33 3.50 -1.51
N ALA A 149 6.03 4.05 -2.69
CA ALA A 149 7.04 4.53 -3.63
C ALA A 149 8.03 5.53 -3.03
N ALA A 150 7.57 6.50 -2.25
CA ALA A 150 8.43 7.49 -1.60
C ALA A 150 9.44 6.81 -0.65
N ALA A 151 8.96 5.93 0.22
CA ALA A 151 9.82 5.18 1.13
C ALA A 151 10.78 4.25 0.39
N TRP A 152 10.27 3.49 -0.58
CA TRP A 152 11.09 2.55 -1.35
C TRP A 152 12.18 3.24 -2.16
N THR A 153 11.86 4.41 -2.75
CA THR A 153 12.85 5.23 -3.45
C THR A 153 13.92 5.75 -2.51
N ALA A 154 13.53 6.23 -1.32
CA ALA A 154 14.47 6.73 -0.32
C ALA A 154 15.37 5.62 0.25
N ILE A 155 14.82 4.42 0.51
CA ILE A 155 15.58 3.25 0.96
C ILE A 155 16.58 2.81 -0.13
N ALA A 156 16.14 2.78 -1.39
CA ALA A 156 16.97 2.39 -2.52
C ALA A 156 17.98 3.46 -2.95
N SER A 157 17.87 4.70 -2.46
CA SER A 157 18.73 5.80 -2.87
C SER A 157 20.18 5.60 -2.40
N ASN A 158 21.15 5.88 -3.29
CA ASN A 158 22.57 5.97 -2.93
C ASN A 158 22.93 7.37 -2.40
N TYR A 159 22.05 8.35 -2.63
CA TYR A 159 22.22 9.69 -2.09
C TYR A 159 21.77 9.71 -0.64
N LYS A 160 22.67 10.09 0.25
CA LYS A 160 22.43 10.09 1.69
C LYS A 160 22.52 11.52 2.23
N GLU A 161 21.48 11.94 2.92
CA GLU A 161 21.41 13.20 3.63
C GLU A 161 21.32 12.94 5.14
N PRO A 162 21.91 13.79 5.99
CA PRO A 162 21.78 13.64 7.44
C PRO A 162 20.32 13.57 7.89
N PHE A 163 20.08 12.84 8.97
CA PHE A 163 18.76 12.72 9.56
C PHE A 163 18.41 14.03 10.30
N GLY A 164 17.75 14.95 9.61
CA GLY A 164 17.48 16.31 10.07
C GLY A 164 16.10 16.51 10.71
N TRP A 165 15.76 17.75 11.03
CA TRP A 165 14.50 18.17 11.66
C TRP A 165 13.23 17.76 10.87
N TYR A 166 13.30 17.73 9.54
CA TYR A 166 12.20 17.26 8.66
C TYR A 166 11.84 15.82 8.95
N ALA A 167 12.81 14.99 9.32
CA ALA A 167 12.53 13.60 9.67
C ALA A 167 11.74 13.50 10.99
N ALA A 168 12.06 14.33 11.97
CA ALA A 168 11.27 14.41 13.21
C ALA A 168 9.82 14.86 12.93
N ILE A 169 9.64 15.85 12.06
CA ILE A 169 8.30 16.28 11.61
C ILE A 169 7.57 15.14 10.90
N GLY A 170 8.24 14.44 9.96
CA GLY A 170 7.63 13.32 9.24
C GLY A 170 7.21 12.18 10.17
N ILE A 171 8.04 11.85 11.18
CA ILE A 171 7.69 10.86 12.21
C ILE A 171 6.47 11.32 13.01
N LEU A 172 6.42 12.58 13.43
CA LEU A 172 5.29 13.12 14.18
C LEU A 172 4.00 13.05 13.38
N ILE A 173 4.04 13.45 12.10
CA ILE A 173 2.90 13.36 11.19
C ILE A 173 2.44 11.91 11.06
N TRP A 174 3.38 10.97 10.89
CA TRP A 174 3.08 9.54 10.80
C TRP A 174 2.42 9.00 12.07
N LEU A 175 2.95 9.35 13.25
CA LEU A 175 2.39 8.94 14.54
C LEU A 175 0.96 9.46 14.75
N VAL A 176 0.69 10.70 14.38
CA VAL A 176 -0.66 11.27 14.42
C VAL A 176 -1.57 10.54 13.43
N GLY A 177 -1.10 10.30 12.22
CA GLY A 177 -1.85 9.59 11.18
C GLY A 177 -2.27 8.19 11.61
N ILE A 178 -1.32 7.38 12.09
CA ILE A 178 -1.61 6.01 12.55
C ILE A 178 -2.52 6.00 13.79
N ALA A 179 -2.37 6.96 14.71
CA ALA A 179 -3.25 7.07 15.85
C ALA A 179 -4.71 7.36 15.43
N ILE A 180 -4.91 8.29 14.49
CA ILE A 180 -6.24 8.60 13.94
C ILE A 180 -6.84 7.36 13.27
N GLU A 181 -6.07 6.66 12.44
CA GLU A 181 -6.52 5.46 11.72
C GLU A 181 -6.94 4.36 12.69
N VAL A 182 -6.09 4.07 13.69
CA VAL A 182 -6.37 3.04 14.72
C VAL A 182 -7.64 3.37 15.52
N VAL A 183 -7.77 4.62 15.97
CA VAL A 183 -8.94 5.05 16.75
C VAL A 183 -10.21 4.99 15.90
N ALA A 184 -10.16 5.46 14.66
CA ALA A 184 -11.29 5.42 13.74
C ALA A 184 -11.76 3.98 13.45
N ASP A 185 -10.82 3.08 13.15
CA ASP A 185 -11.11 1.67 12.89
C ASP A 185 -11.72 0.98 14.14
N ARG A 186 -11.19 1.28 15.34
CA ARG A 186 -11.73 0.77 16.60
C ARG A 186 -13.15 1.27 16.85
N GLN A 187 -13.40 2.57 16.69
CA GLN A 187 -14.73 3.15 16.85
C GLN A 187 -15.73 2.51 15.89
N LYS A 188 -15.35 2.34 14.61
CA LYS A 188 -16.21 1.69 13.61
C LYS A 188 -16.51 0.23 13.94
N SER A 189 -15.50 -0.49 14.43
CA SER A 189 -15.66 -1.89 14.82
C SER A 189 -16.58 -2.05 16.03
N GLN A 190 -16.43 -1.20 17.05
CA GLN A 190 -17.30 -1.17 18.22
C GLN A 190 -18.74 -0.80 17.85
N PHE A 191 -18.92 0.21 17.00
CA PHE A 191 -20.24 0.62 16.53
C PHE A 191 -20.97 -0.51 15.80
N LYS A 192 -20.27 -1.22 14.91
CA LYS A 192 -20.83 -2.36 14.16
C LYS A 192 -21.08 -3.60 15.02
N ALA A 193 -20.39 -3.74 16.14
CA ALA A 193 -20.58 -4.87 17.04
C ALA A 193 -21.91 -4.79 17.83
N ASN A 194 -22.50 -3.61 17.96
CA ASN A 194 -23.82 -3.46 18.59
C ASN A 194 -24.93 -3.74 17.57
N PRO A 195 -25.79 -4.77 17.80
CA PRO A 195 -26.90 -5.11 16.90
C PRO A 195 -27.90 -3.97 16.66
N GLU A 196 -28.07 -3.07 17.62
CA GLU A 196 -28.95 -1.91 17.51
C GLU A 196 -28.48 -0.92 16.44
N ASN A 197 -27.20 -0.97 16.05
CA ASN A 197 -26.62 -0.12 15.02
C ASN A 197 -26.68 -0.74 13.61
N LYS A 198 -27.38 -1.87 13.46
CA LYS A 198 -27.58 -2.48 12.15
C LYS A 198 -28.23 -1.45 11.22
N ASP A 199 -27.68 -1.34 10.00
CA ASP A 199 -28.12 -0.41 8.96
C ASP A 199 -28.02 1.10 9.30
N LYS A 200 -27.37 1.44 10.43
CA LYS A 200 -27.11 2.84 10.81
C LYS A 200 -25.71 3.28 10.40
N PHE A 201 -25.58 4.59 10.15
CA PHE A 201 -24.27 5.23 9.91
C PHE A 201 -23.68 5.71 11.25
N ILE A 202 -22.38 5.42 11.45
CA ILE A 202 -21.64 5.93 12.59
C ILE A 202 -21.48 7.46 12.52
N ARG A 203 -21.79 8.15 13.63
CA ARG A 203 -21.69 9.62 13.76
C ARG A 203 -21.10 10.04 15.11
N VAL A 204 -20.29 9.20 15.72
CA VAL A 204 -19.69 9.45 17.04
C VAL A 204 -18.17 9.48 16.96
N GLY A 205 -17.52 10.18 17.88
CA GLY A 205 -16.06 10.31 17.91
C GLY A 205 -15.50 10.93 16.64
N LEU A 206 -14.45 10.36 16.06
CA LEU A 206 -13.84 10.87 14.82
C LEU A 206 -14.80 10.85 13.62
N TRP A 207 -15.78 9.94 13.63
CA TRP A 207 -16.79 9.83 12.56
C TRP A 207 -17.86 10.94 12.61
N SER A 208 -17.88 11.77 13.64
CA SER A 208 -18.70 13.01 13.66
C SER A 208 -18.02 14.14 12.90
N LEU A 209 -16.68 14.10 12.76
CA LEU A 209 -15.88 15.15 12.10
C LEU A 209 -15.67 14.86 10.61
N SER A 210 -15.62 13.59 10.22
CA SER A 210 -15.39 13.18 8.83
C SER A 210 -16.15 11.91 8.49
N ARG A 211 -16.52 11.74 7.22
CA ARG A 211 -17.10 10.47 6.72
C ARG A 211 -16.09 9.33 6.66
N HIS A 212 -14.80 9.65 6.59
CA HIS A 212 -13.71 8.70 6.40
C HIS A 212 -12.47 9.09 7.22
N PRO A 213 -12.56 9.14 8.55
CA PRO A 213 -11.44 9.57 9.39
C PRO A 213 -10.26 8.59 9.33
N ASN A 214 -10.51 7.31 9.10
CA ASN A 214 -9.46 6.31 8.88
C ASN A 214 -8.66 6.58 7.59
N TYR A 215 -9.31 6.96 6.49
CA TYR A 215 -8.60 7.36 5.26
C TYR A 215 -7.80 8.66 5.44
N PHE A 216 -8.34 9.60 6.22
CA PHE A 216 -7.59 10.80 6.57
C PHE A 216 -6.32 10.45 7.35
N GLY A 217 -6.42 9.54 8.33
CA GLY A 217 -5.26 9.02 9.07
C GLY A 217 -4.25 8.35 8.15
N GLU A 218 -4.71 7.54 7.20
CA GLU A 218 -3.87 6.86 6.21
C GLU A 218 -3.15 7.87 5.28
N ILE A 219 -3.85 8.87 4.74
CA ILE A 219 -3.22 9.92 3.95
C ILE A 219 -2.17 10.66 4.76
N LEU A 220 -2.47 10.98 6.01
CA LEU A 220 -1.57 11.71 6.88
C LEU A 220 -0.29 10.91 7.17
N LEU A 221 -0.41 9.61 7.51
CA LEU A 221 0.77 8.79 7.77
C LEU A 221 1.67 8.62 6.52
N TRP A 222 1.10 8.44 5.34
CA TRP A 222 1.88 8.37 4.10
C TRP A 222 2.49 9.73 3.73
N SER A 223 1.84 10.84 4.07
CA SER A 223 2.44 12.18 3.97
C SER A 223 3.66 12.32 4.88
N GLY A 224 3.61 11.76 6.10
CA GLY A 224 4.76 11.71 7.01
C GLY A 224 5.93 10.91 6.41
N VAL A 225 5.67 9.76 5.79
CA VAL A 225 6.66 8.98 5.04
C VAL A 225 7.27 9.79 3.91
N ALA A 226 6.44 10.50 3.13
CA ALA A 226 6.90 11.36 2.04
C ALA A 226 7.83 12.48 2.53
N VAL A 227 7.49 13.16 3.62
CA VAL A 227 8.33 14.21 4.24
C VAL A 227 9.72 13.66 4.59
N ILE A 228 9.82 12.45 5.13
CA ILE A 228 11.11 11.82 5.45
C ILE A 228 11.90 11.48 4.18
N ALA A 229 11.22 11.12 3.09
CA ALA A 229 11.84 10.74 1.82
C ALA A 229 12.36 11.92 0.99
N ILE A 230 11.67 13.08 1.05
CA ILE A 230 11.93 14.28 0.22
C ILE A 230 13.42 14.61 0.05
N PRO A 231 14.25 14.68 1.09
CA PRO A 231 15.63 15.17 0.94
C PRO A 231 16.54 14.29 0.09
N VAL A 232 16.17 13.04 -0.14
CA VAL A 232 16.98 12.10 -0.94
C VAL A 232 16.43 11.83 -2.32
N LEU A 233 15.30 12.45 -2.68
CA LEU A 233 14.71 12.31 -4.02
C LEU A 233 15.45 13.17 -5.04
N GLN A 234 15.77 12.56 -6.20
CA GLN A 234 16.49 13.24 -7.27
C GLN A 234 15.82 13.05 -8.64
N GLY A 235 15.88 14.10 -9.47
CA GLY A 235 15.39 14.03 -10.85
C GLY A 235 13.93 13.56 -10.94
N TRP A 236 13.65 12.56 -11.75
CA TRP A 236 12.33 11.99 -11.95
C TRP A 236 11.74 11.27 -10.73
N GLN A 237 12.55 10.99 -9.70
CA GLN A 237 12.06 10.38 -8.46
C GLN A 237 10.98 11.22 -7.77
N TRP A 238 10.91 12.52 -8.02
CA TRP A 238 9.85 13.38 -7.46
C TRP A 238 8.43 12.96 -7.86
N ILE A 239 8.26 12.18 -8.94
CA ILE A 239 6.96 11.63 -9.36
C ILE A 239 6.35 10.70 -8.29
N VAL A 240 7.18 10.13 -7.40
CA VAL A 240 6.68 9.22 -6.34
C VAL A 240 5.90 9.94 -5.24
N LEU A 241 5.84 11.27 -5.28
CA LEU A 241 5.03 12.09 -4.37
C LEU A 241 3.68 12.52 -4.96
N SER A 242 3.40 12.15 -6.22
CA SER A 242 2.17 12.55 -6.96
C SER A 242 0.94 11.73 -6.61
#